data_fa51e762ce7f6d015a4df685ae58cb5c
#
_entry.id   fa51e762ce7f6d015a4df685ae58cb5c
#
_cell.length_a   1.000
_cell.length_b   1.000
_cell.length_c   1.000
_cell.angle_alpha   90.00
_cell.angle_beta   90.00
_cell.angle_gamma   90.00
#
_symmetry.space_group_name_H-M   'P 1'
#
loop_
_entity.id
_entity.type
_entity.pdbx_description
1 polymer ?
#
loop_
_entity_poly.entity_id
_entity_poly.type
_entity_poly.pdbx_seq_one_letter_code
_entity_poly.pdbx_strand_id
1 'polypeptide(L)'
;MNVKLVYFAWVREKIGLQGEELPLAMTLPVGELVKKLRDRSNGHALALADLSRLRAAVNQQHVGWEALIAPGDELALFPPVTGG
;
A
#
# COMPACT_ATOMS: atom_id res chain seq x y z
N MET A 1 -3.38 3.52 16.99
CA MET A 1 -4.15 2.65 16.09
C MET A 1 -3.31 2.23 14.90
N ASN A 2 -3.71 1.19 14.23
CA ASN A 2 -2.96 0.68 13.08
C ASN A 2 -3.74 0.91 11.78
N VAL A 3 -3.00 0.93 10.68
CA VAL A 3 -3.58 0.78 9.36
C VAL A 3 -3.37 -0.68 8.95
N LYS A 4 -4.39 -1.28 8.33
CA LYS A 4 -4.31 -2.64 7.83
C LYS A 4 -3.87 -2.61 6.38
N LEU A 5 -2.80 -3.33 6.07
CA LEU A 5 -2.26 -3.39 4.71
C LEU A 5 -2.62 -4.74 4.09
N VAL A 6 -3.02 -4.73 2.82
CA VAL A 6 -3.34 -5.93 2.07
C VAL A 6 -2.60 -5.86 0.74
N TYR A 7 -1.90 -6.93 0.40
CA TYR A 7 -1.07 -6.98 -0.81
C TYR A 7 -1.60 -8.05 -1.76
N PHE A 8 -1.55 -7.77 -3.05
CA PHE A 8 -2.06 -8.68 -4.07
C PHE A 8 -1.03 -8.93 -5.17
N ALA A 9 -1.17 -10.07 -5.83
CA ALA A 9 -0.40 -10.45 -7.02
C ALA A 9 1.10 -10.33 -6.78
N TRP A 10 1.85 -9.75 -7.73
CA TRP A 10 3.30 -9.70 -7.58
C TRP A 10 3.76 -8.79 -6.43
N VAL A 11 2.92 -7.86 -5.99
CA VAL A 11 3.23 -7.05 -4.80
C VAL A 11 3.36 -7.96 -3.58
N ARG A 12 2.38 -8.85 -3.41
CA ARG A 12 2.39 -9.83 -2.33
C ARG A 12 3.61 -10.76 -2.43
N GLU A 13 3.92 -11.20 -3.63
CA GLU A 13 5.04 -12.11 -3.83
C GLU A 13 6.38 -11.47 -3.49
N LYS A 14 6.59 -10.22 -3.90
CA LYS A 14 7.84 -9.52 -3.64
C LYS A 14 8.00 -9.16 -2.16
N ILE A 15 6.93 -8.75 -1.51
CA ILE A 15 6.97 -8.41 -0.08
C ILE A 15 7.05 -9.68 0.76
N GLY A 16 6.39 -10.75 0.33
CA GLY A 16 6.40 -12.01 1.05
C GLY A 16 5.31 -12.14 2.10
N LEU A 17 4.35 -11.23 2.11
CA LEU A 17 3.23 -11.20 3.04
C LEU A 17 1.93 -10.96 2.28
N GLN A 18 0.84 -11.55 2.76
CA GLN A 18 -0.49 -11.25 2.24
C GLN A 18 -0.99 -9.91 2.73
N GLY A 19 -0.54 -9.50 3.89
CA GLY A 19 -0.90 -8.25 4.52
C GLY A 19 -0.17 -8.11 5.83
N GLU A 20 -0.33 -6.96 6.45
CA GLU A 20 0.29 -6.67 7.74
C GLU A 20 -0.36 -5.44 8.34
N GLU A 21 -0.10 -5.20 9.60
CA GLU A 21 -0.55 -3.99 10.26
C GLU A 21 0.63 -3.06 10.50
N LEU A 22 0.39 -1.79 10.32
CA LEU A 22 1.41 -0.76 10.53
C LEU A 22 0.84 0.28 11.49
N PRO A 23 1.57 0.59 12.59
CA PRO A 23 1.11 1.66 13.47
C PRO A 23 1.03 2.97 12.72
N LEU A 24 -0.07 3.69 12.92
CA LEU A 24 -0.28 4.99 12.27
C LEU A 24 -0.92 5.93 13.28
N ALA A 25 -0.21 7.01 13.59
CA ALA A 25 -0.63 7.96 14.60
C ALA A 25 -1.43 9.13 14.03
N MET A 26 -1.34 9.36 12.73
CA MET A 26 -1.95 10.53 12.12
C MET A 26 -2.36 10.24 10.68
N THR A 27 -3.32 11.00 10.19
CA THR A 27 -3.75 10.95 8.79
C THR A 27 -2.64 11.52 7.89
N LEU A 28 -2.40 10.86 6.77
CA LEU A 28 -1.43 11.32 5.79
C LEU A 28 -1.81 10.81 4.39
N PRO A 29 -1.22 11.40 3.33
CA PRO A 29 -1.46 10.90 1.97
C PRO A 29 -0.97 9.47 1.80
N VAL A 30 -1.73 8.68 1.04
CA VAL A 30 -1.38 7.29 0.75
C VAL A 30 0.04 7.17 0.19
N GLY A 31 0.44 8.07 -0.72
CA GLY A 31 1.79 8.04 -1.29
C GLY A 31 2.89 8.19 -0.24
N GLU A 32 2.65 9.00 0.79
CA GLU A 32 3.60 9.16 1.89
C GLU A 32 3.70 7.88 2.73
N LEU A 33 2.57 7.21 2.95
CA LEU A 33 2.58 5.94 3.67
C LEU A 33 3.36 4.88 2.88
N VAL A 34 3.18 4.82 1.57
CA VAL A 34 3.91 3.87 0.71
C VAL A 34 5.41 4.11 0.79
N LYS A 35 5.84 5.39 0.83
CA LYS A 35 7.26 5.70 0.99
C LYS A 35 7.82 5.14 2.30
N LYS A 36 7.06 5.23 3.37
CA LYS A 36 7.48 4.66 4.66
C LYS A 36 7.56 3.13 4.60
N LEU A 37 6.64 2.50 3.88
CA LEU A 37 6.64 1.05 3.73
C LEU A 37 7.88 0.54 3.01
N ARG A 38 8.43 1.30 2.08
CA ARG A 38 9.64 0.90 1.35
C ARG A 38 10.81 0.59 2.26
N ASP A 39 10.85 1.23 3.43
CA ASP A 39 11.97 1.08 4.36
C ASP A 39 11.85 -0.15 5.26
N ARG A 40 10.76 -0.92 5.16
CA ARG A 40 10.53 -2.05 6.05
C ARG A 40 11.37 -3.28 5.70
N SER A 41 11.62 -3.50 4.41
CA SER A 41 12.44 -4.63 3.97
C SER A 41 12.84 -4.42 2.51
N ASN A 42 13.78 -5.25 2.03
CA ASN A 42 14.15 -5.23 0.63
C ASN A 42 12.98 -5.59 -0.27
N GLY A 43 12.12 -6.52 0.15
CA GLY A 43 10.92 -6.88 -0.60
C GLY A 43 9.96 -5.71 -0.74
N HIS A 44 9.75 -4.96 0.35
CA HIS A 44 8.94 -3.75 0.29
C HIS A 44 9.56 -2.72 -0.66
N ALA A 45 10.86 -2.50 -0.57
CA ALA A 45 11.54 -1.53 -1.44
C ALA A 45 11.39 -1.90 -2.90
N LEU A 46 11.55 -3.17 -3.25
CA LEU A 46 11.42 -3.64 -4.62
C LEU A 46 9.98 -3.56 -5.13
N ALA A 47 9.03 -4.01 -4.31
CA ALA A 47 7.62 -4.04 -4.72
C ALA A 47 7.05 -2.64 -4.91
N LEU A 48 7.48 -1.69 -4.10
CA LEU A 48 6.87 -0.37 -4.01
C LEU A 48 7.74 0.74 -4.62
N ALA A 49 8.74 0.37 -5.39
CA ALA A 49 9.71 1.32 -5.93
C ALA A 49 9.10 2.30 -6.93
N ASP A 50 8.13 1.85 -7.72
CA ASP A 50 7.58 2.65 -8.81
C ASP A 50 6.06 2.73 -8.69
N LEU A 51 5.56 3.86 -8.22
CA LEU A 51 4.13 4.06 -8.00
C LEU A 51 3.32 3.98 -9.30
N SER A 52 3.94 4.28 -10.45
CA SER A 52 3.22 4.21 -11.73
C SER A 52 2.80 2.78 -12.08
N ARG A 53 3.44 1.79 -11.46
CA ARG A 53 3.14 0.36 -11.67
C ARG A 53 2.21 -0.19 -10.61
N LEU A 54 1.66 0.66 -9.77
CA LEU A 54 0.83 0.26 -8.64
C LEU A 54 -0.49 0.99 -8.64
N ARG A 55 -1.46 0.38 -7.94
CA ARG A 55 -2.74 1.02 -7.66
C ARG A 55 -3.04 0.82 -6.18
N ALA A 56 -3.88 1.70 -5.66
CA ALA A 56 -4.24 1.69 -4.25
C ALA A 56 -5.75 1.75 -4.07
N ALA A 57 -6.24 1.11 -3.01
CA ALA A 57 -7.62 1.24 -2.59
C ALA A 57 -7.65 1.44 -1.08
N VAL A 58 -8.38 2.45 -0.63
CA VAL A 58 -8.60 2.70 0.80
C VAL A 58 -10.01 2.26 1.13
N ASN A 59 -10.13 1.35 2.09
CA ASN A 59 -11.42 0.77 2.48
C ASN A 59 -12.19 0.26 1.25
N GLN A 60 -11.46 -0.41 0.35
CA GLN A 60 -11.99 -1.05 -0.87
C GLN A 60 -12.45 -0.08 -1.95
N GLN A 61 -12.08 1.19 -1.85
CA GLN A 61 -12.34 2.17 -2.90
C GLN A 61 -11.03 2.59 -3.55
N HIS A 62 -10.97 2.53 -4.87
CA HIS A 62 -9.79 2.97 -5.61
C HIS A 62 -9.53 4.45 -5.38
N VAL A 63 -8.27 4.80 -5.11
CA VAL A 63 -7.87 6.18 -4.84
C VAL A 63 -6.55 6.49 -5.50
N GLY A 64 -6.26 7.79 -5.66
CA GLY A 64 -4.95 8.25 -6.09
C GLY A 64 -4.00 8.35 -4.90
N TRP A 65 -2.73 8.62 -5.19
CA TRP A 65 -1.68 8.65 -4.16
C TRP A 65 -1.80 9.85 -3.22
N GLU A 66 -2.51 10.90 -3.63
CA GLU A 66 -2.76 12.09 -2.81
C GLU A 66 -3.93 11.92 -1.86
N ALA A 67 -4.71 10.86 -2.01
CA ALA A 67 -5.83 10.59 -1.10
C ALA A 67 -5.32 10.34 0.31
N LEU A 68 -6.10 10.74 1.31
CA LEU A 68 -5.70 10.61 2.69
C LEU A 68 -6.09 9.25 3.25
N ILE A 69 -5.23 8.70 4.09
CA ILE A 69 -5.50 7.49 4.84
C ILE A 69 -5.33 7.81 6.33
N ALA A 70 -6.24 7.30 7.14
CA ALA A 70 -6.29 7.59 8.57
C ALA A 70 -6.06 6.31 9.39
N PRO A 71 -5.65 6.47 10.66
CA PRO A 71 -5.60 5.31 11.55
C PRO A 71 -6.92 4.55 11.56
N GLY A 72 -6.83 3.24 11.46
CA GLY A 72 -8.02 2.37 11.39
C GLY A 72 -8.46 2.00 9.99
N ASP A 73 -7.94 2.68 8.97
CA ASP A 73 -8.28 2.37 7.58
C ASP A 73 -7.54 1.13 7.08
N GLU A 74 -8.04 0.58 5.97
CA GLU A 74 -7.38 -0.50 5.25
C GLU A 74 -6.83 0.05 3.94
N LEU A 75 -5.58 -0.28 3.64
CA LEU A 75 -4.94 0.07 2.37
C LEU A 75 -4.60 -1.20 1.60
N ALA A 76 -5.15 -1.35 0.42
CA ALA A 76 -4.79 -2.41 -0.51
C ALA A 76 -3.83 -1.87 -1.55
N LEU A 77 -2.76 -2.61 -1.83
CA LEU A 77 -1.79 -2.28 -2.87
C LEU A 77 -1.74 -3.43 -3.86
N PHE A 78 -1.87 -3.10 -5.13
CA PHE A 78 -1.98 -4.10 -6.19
C PHE A 78 -1.48 -3.55 -7.52
N PRO A 79 -1.14 -4.44 -8.48
CA PRO A 79 -0.74 -3.96 -9.81
C PRO A 79 -1.94 -3.43 -10.58
N PRO A 80 -1.72 -2.59 -11.60
CA PRO A 80 -2.80 -2.13 -12.45
C PRO A 80 -3.50 -3.32 -13.09
N VAL A 81 -4.82 -3.24 -13.16
CA VAL A 81 -5.58 -4.23 -13.91
C VAL A 81 -5.40 -3.90 -15.39
N THR A 82 -4.74 -4.77 -16.12
CA THR A 82 -4.68 -4.61 -17.56
C THR A 82 -6.07 -4.91 -18.07
N GLY A 83 -6.75 -3.87 -18.53
CA GLY A 83 -8.11 -4.00 -18.97
C GLY A 83 -8.19 -4.80 -20.25
N GLY A 84 -8.02 -5.96 -20.16
CA GLY A 84 -8.15 -6.85 -21.31
C GLY A 84 -9.19 -7.82 -20.95
#